data_605ba974988d9f500ba9341c55fdf115
#
_entry.id   605ba974988d9f500ba9341c55fdf115
#
_cell.length_a   1.000
_cell.length_b   1.000
_cell.length_c   1.000
_cell.angle_alpha   90.00
_cell.angle_beta   90.00
_cell.angle_gamma   90.00
#
_symmetry.space_group_name_H-M   'P 1'
#
loop_
_entity.id
_entity.type
_entity.pdbx_description
1 polymer ?
#
loop_
_entity_poly.entity_id
_entity_poly.type
_entity_poly.pdbx_seq_one_letter_code
_entity_poly.pdbx_strand_id
1 'polypeptide(L)'
;IEWIRVHNLPDHAFFSHAQHVGAGKLECQQCHGPVETMDVLKQYADLSMGWCINCHRETKVQFAENEFYKEYLTLQDQFQKGEIDSVTVAMVGGIDCSKCHY
;
A
#
# COMPACT_ATOMS: atom_id res chain seq x y z
N ILE A 1 17.02 -2.22 26.17
CA ILE A 1 17.02 -1.32 25.01
C ILE A 1 15.70 -0.56 25.01
N GLU A 2 15.78 0.76 24.99
CA GLU A 2 14.60 1.61 24.82
C GLU A 2 14.35 1.86 23.34
N TRP A 3 13.17 1.47 22.87
CA TRP A 3 12.76 1.70 21.48
C TRP A 3 11.95 2.98 21.38
N ILE A 4 12.32 3.84 20.44
CA ILE A 4 11.59 5.08 20.18
C ILE A 4 10.78 4.91 18.89
N ARG A 5 9.48 5.19 18.98
CA ARG A 5 8.60 5.15 17.82
C ARG A 5 8.80 6.42 17.02
N VAL A 6 9.43 6.29 15.85
CA VAL A 6 9.73 7.43 14.94
C VAL A 6 8.52 7.74 14.06
N HIS A 7 7.88 6.72 13.52
CA HIS A 7 6.74 6.89 12.61
C HIS A 7 5.43 6.83 13.38
N ASN A 8 4.62 7.88 13.21
CA ASN A 8 3.36 8.02 13.95
C ASN A 8 2.18 7.64 13.07
N LEU A 9 1.48 6.60 13.47
CA LEU A 9 0.22 6.16 12.90
C LEU A 9 -0.81 6.11 14.02
N PRO A 10 -2.05 6.63 13.81
CA PRO A 10 -3.08 6.56 14.86
C PRO A 10 -3.35 5.13 15.28
N ASP A 11 -3.62 4.92 16.58
CA ASP A 11 -3.83 3.57 17.13
C ASP A 11 -5.04 2.85 16.54
N HIS A 12 -6.02 3.60 16.04
CA HIS A 12 -7.23 3.05 15.41
C HIS A 12 -7.04 2.67 13.94
N ALA A 13 -5.88 2.95 13.37
CA ALA A 13 -5.54 2.55 12.00
C ALA A 13 -4.55 1.38 12.03
N PHE A 14 -4.82 0.36 11.23
CA PHE A 14 -3.99 -0.85 11.17
C PHE A 14 -3.24 -0.87 9.84
N PHE A 15 -1.94 -1.16 9.91
CA PHE A 15 -1.07 -1.21 8.76
C PHE A 15 -0.25 -2.50 8.78
N SER A 16 -0.15 -3.14 7.62
CA SER A 16 0.62 -4.38 7.46
C SER A 16 1.70 -4.20 6.40
N HIS A 17 2.96 -4.32 6.82
CA HIS A 17 4.09 -4.35 5.89
C HIS A 17 4.02 -5.55 4.95
N ALA A 18 3.51 -6.67 5.42
CA ALA A 18 3.39 -7.88 4.60
C ALA A 18 2.53 -7.66 3.36
N GLN A 19 1.43 -6.93 3.52
CA GLN A 19 0.55 -6.62 2.39
C GLN A 19 1.17 -5.60 1.44
N HIS A 20 1.84 -4.59 1.97
CA HIS A 20 2.39 -3.51 1.15
C HIS A 20 3.68 -3.92 0.43
N VAL A 21 4.59 -4.55 1.14
CA VAL A 21 5.88 -4.97 0.57
C VAL A 21 5.76 -6.33 -0.10
N GLY A 22 5.11 -7.29 0.56
CA GLY A 22 4.98 -8.64 0.04
C GLY A 22 4.03 -8.73 -1.15
N ALA A 23 2.73 -8.48 -0.93
CA ALA A 23 1.74 -8.55 -1.99
C ALA A 23 1.77 -7.33 -2.91
N GLY A 24 1.99 -6.15 -2.36
CA GLY A 24 1.99 -4.90 -3.12
C GLY A 24 3.27 -4.63 -3.91
N LYS A 25 4.36 -5.30 -3.57
CA LYS A 25 5.67 -5.13 -4.25
C LYS A 25 6.20 -3.71 -4.21
N LEU A 26 5.90 -2.98 -3.13
CA LEU A 26 6.36 -1.61 -2.95
C LEU A 26 7.78 -1.56 -2.38
N GLU A 27 8.51 -0.53 -2.75
CA GLU A 27 9.84 -0.27 -2.20
C GLU A 27 9.74 0.44 -0.85
N CYS A 28 10.70 0.17 0.03
CA CYS A 28 10.75 0.79 1.35
C CYS A 28 10.77 2.31 1.24
N GLN A 29 11.49 2.84 0.27
CA GLN A 29 11.70 4.27 0.06
C GLN A 29 10.44 5.02 -0.33
N GLN A 30 9.42 4.35 -0.85
CA GLN A 30 8.16 4.99 -1.23
C GLN A 30 7.43 5.59 -0.03
N CYS A 31 7.61 4.99 1.14
CA CYS A 31 7.00 5.45 2.39
C CYS A 31 8.03 6.08 3.34
N HIS A 32 9.24 5.52 3.37
CA HIS A 32 10.28 5.93 4.32
C HIS A 32 11.30 6.93 3.75
N GLY A 33 11.26 7.19 2.43
CA GLY A 33 12.25 8.03 1.80
C GLY A 33 13.62 7.35 1.72
N PRO A 34 14.71 8.11 1.55
CA PRO A 34 16.06 7.54 1.36
C PRO A 34 16.68 7.07 2.68
N VAL A 35 16.06 6.08 3.34
CA VAL A 35 16.46 5.61 4.68
C VAL A 35 17.89 5.10 4.71
N GLU A 36 18.39 4.57 3.60
CA GLU A 36 19.75 4.05 3.48
C GLU A 36 20.81 5.13 3.60
N THR A 37 20.44 6.40 3.44
CA THR A 37 21.36 7.54 3.56
C THR A 37 21.16 8.32 4.86
N MET A 38 20.22 7.90 5.71
CA MET A 38 19.92 8.61 6.96
C MET A 38 20.84 8.15 8.08
N ASP A 39 21.58 9.09 8.69
CA ASP A 39 22.34 8.82 9.90
C ASP A 39 21.42 8.60 11.09
N VAL A 40 20.34 9.39 11.16
CA VAL A 40 19.30 9.28 12.17
C VAL A 40 17.96 9.11 11.44
N LEU A 41 17.20 8.06 11.78
CA LEU A 41 15.93 7.78 11.15
C LEU A 41 14.91 8.87 11.44
N LYS A 42 14.28 9.39 10.39
CA LYS A 42 13.24 10.42 10.47
C LYS A 42 12.00 9.98 9.71
N GLN A 43 10.84 10.46 10.15
CA GLN A 43 9.60 10.27 9.41
C GLN A 43 9.64 11.12 8.15
N TYR A 44 9.53 10.48 6.99
CA TYR A 44 9.59 11.13 5.68
C TYR A 44 8.22 11.57 5.18
N ALA A 45 7.25 10.64 5.17
CA ALA A 45 5.88 10.91 4.77
C ALA A 45 5.03 11.22 6.01
N ASP A 46 3.95 12.01 5.84
CA ASP A 46 3.11 12.37 6.98
C ASP A 46 2.25 11.23 7.50
N LEU A 47 2.02 10.20 6.68
CA LEU A 47 1.23 9.00 7.02
C LEU A 47 -0.19 9.33 7.49
N SER A 48 -0.74 10.45 7.01
CA SER A 48 -2.13 10.82 7.29
C SER A 48 -3.08 9.93 6.50
N MET A 49 -4.36 9.92 6.91
CA MET A 49 -5.40 9.20 6.17
C MET A 49 -5.46 9.66 4.70
N GLY A 50 -5.38 10.97 4.46
CA GLY A 50 -5.37 11.51 3.11
C GLY A 50 -4.18 11.04 2.27
N TRP A 51 -3.01 10.96 2.88
CA TRP A 51 -1.82 10.45 2.20
C TRP A 51 -2.00 9.00 1.78
N CYS A 52 -2.51 8.16 2.67
CA CYS A 52 -2.76 6.75 2.38
C CYS A 52 -3.81 6.57 1.29
N ILE A 53 -4.92 7.32 1.38
CA ILE A 53 -6.01 7.24 0.41
C ILE A 53 -5.57 7.71 -0.97
N ASN A 54 -4.79 8.79 -1.05
CA ASN A 54 -4.28 9.29 -2.33
C ASN A 54 -3.40 8.25 -3.00
N CYS A 55 -2.51 7.61 -2.25
CA CYS A 55 -1.68 6.53 -2.78
C CYS A 55 -2.57 5.38 -3.32
N HIS A 56 -3.59 4.99 -2.57
CA HIS A 56 -4.50 3.91 -2.96
C HIS A 56 -5.32 4.24 -4.21
N ARG A 57 -5.61 5.50 -4.45
CA ARG A 57 -6.33 5.91 -5.67
C ARG A 57 -5.46 5.87 -6.92
N GLU A 58 -4.18 6.14 -6.78
CA GLU A 58 -3.28 6.33 -7.92
C GLU A 58 -2.40 5.12 -8.20
N THR A 59 -2.04 4.35 -7.16
CA THR A 59 -1.08 3.27 -7.29
C THR A 59 -1.70 2.07 -8.03
N LYS A 60 -1.00 1.61 -9.04
CA LYS A 60 -1.35 0.40 -9.77
C LYS A 60 -0.86 -0.81 -8.99
N VAL A 61 -1.72 -1.83 -8.90
CA VAL A 61 -1.33 -3.07 -8.23
C VAL A 61 -0.57 -3.98 -9.20
N GLN A 62 0.30 -4.81 -8.65
CA GLN A 62 0.98 -5.86 -9.40
C GLN A 62 0.00 -7.02 -9.57
N PHE A 63 -0.97 -6.84 -10.49
CA PHE A 63 -2.13 -7.72 -10.63
C PHE A 63 -1.81 -8.99 -11.43
N ALA A 64 -1.06 -8.84 -12.52
CA ALA A 64 -0.69 -9.97 -13.37
C ALA A 64 0.24 -10.92 -12.61
N GLU A 65 -0.07 -12.21 -12.66
CA GLU A 65 0.73 -13.26 -12.03
C GLU A 65 0.90 -13.13 -10.51
N ASN A 66 0.10 -12.28 -9.86
CA ASN A 66 0.15 -12.09 -8.41
C ASN A 66 -0.95 -12.92 -7.76
N GLU A 67 -0.55 -13.94 -6.99
CA GLU A 67 -1.49 -14.86 -6.37
C GLU A 67 -2.43 -14.21 -5.36
N PHE A 68 -2.00 -13.11 -4.73
CA PHE A 68 -2.84 -12.36 -3.79
C PHE A 68 -4.14 -11.88 -4.44
N TYR A 69 -4.12 -11.57 -5.74
CA TYR A 69 -5.27 -11.03 -6.47
C TYR A 69 -6.04 -12.07 -7.28
N LYS A 70 -5.75 -13.36 -7.13
CA LYS A 70 -6.45 -14.43 -7.87
C LYS A 70 -7.95 -14.44 -7.62
N GLU A 71 -8.37 -14.04 -6.44
CA GLU A 71 -9.79 -14.04 -6.07
C GLU A 71 -10.58 -12.89 -6.72
N TYR A 72 -9.91 -11.90 -7.29
CA TYR A 72 -10.55 -10.81 -8.03
C TYR A 72 -10.80 -11.21 -9.50
N LEU A 73 -11.55 -12.28 -9.71
CA LEU A 73 -11.67 -12.92 -11.02
C LEU A 73 -12.23 -12.01 -12.10
N THR A 74 -13.19 -11.15 -11.77
CA THR A 74 -13.80 -10.23 -12.74
C THR A 74 -12.77 -9.22 -13.26
N LEU A 75 -12.00 -8.62 -12.35
CA LEU A 75 -10.94 -7.67 -12.73
C LEU A 75 -9.82 -8.35 -13.50
N GLN A 76 -9.47 -9.56 -13.09
CA GLN A 76 -8.44 -10.35 -13.75
C GLN A 76 -8.85 -10.67 -15.18
N ASP A 77 -10.09 -11.07 -15.40
CA ASP A 77 -10.64 -11.36 -16.71
C ASP A 77 -10.63 -10.12 -17.61
N GLN A 78 -11.08 -8.97 -17.10
CA GLN A 78 -11.05 -7.70 -17.82
C GLN A 78 -9.63 -7.28 -18.20
N PHE A 79 -8.69 -7.47 -17.29
CA PHE A 79 -7.29 -7.14 -17.52
C PHE A 79 -6.69 -8.01 -18.62
N GLN A 80 -6.94 -9.32 -18.58
CA GLN A 80 -6.45 -10.28 -19.58
C GLN A 80 -7.05 -10.03 -20.97
N LYS A 81 -8.30 -9.58 -21.02
CA LYS A 81 -8.98 -9.28 -22.29
C LYS A 81 -8.61 -7.89 -22.85
N GLY A 82 -7.82 -7.13 -22.11
CA GLY A 82 -7.44 -5.79 -22.55
C GLY A 82 -8.52 -4.74 -22.36
N GLU A 83 -9.59 -5.03 -21.63
CA GLU A 83 -10.66 -4.06 -21.34
C GLU A 83 -10.18 -2.96 -20.40
N ILE A 84 -9.20 -3.27 -19.54
CA ILE A 84 -8.53 -2.31 -18.67
C ILE A 84 -7.02 -2.47 -18.80
N ASP A 85 -6.29 -1.35 -18.82
CA ASP A 85 -4.83 -1.36 -18.96
C ASP A 85 -4.12 -1.62 -17.65
N SER A 86 -4.73 -1.21 -16.53
CA SER A 86 -4.13 -1.32 -15.21
C SER A 86 -5.21 -1.41 -14.14
N VAL A 87 -4.84 -1.96 -12.99
CA VAL A 87 -5.71 -2.07 -11.82
C VAL A 87 -5.08 -1.26 -10.69
N THR A 88 -5.83 -0.29 -10.16
CA THR A 88 -5.40 0.51 -9.00
C THR A 88 -5.82 -0.15 -7.70
N VAL A 89 -5.19 0.26 -6.60
CA VAL A 89 -5.54 -0.24 -5.27
C VAL A 89 -7.01 0.06 -4.93
N ALA A 90 -7.52 1.23 -5.35
CA ALA A 90 -8.93 1.60 -5.15
C ALA A 90 -9.89 0.62 -5.83
N MET A 91 -9.55 0.10 -7.00
CA MET A 91 -10.40 -0.83 -7.75
C MET A 91 -10.58 -2.18 -7.04
N VAL A 92 -9.67 -2.55 -6.16
CA VAL A 92 -9.78 -3.77 -5.34
C VAL A 92 -10.23 -3.47 -3.91
N GLY A 93 -10.88 -2.33 -3.72
CA GLY A 93 -11.46 -1.96 -2.42
C GLY A 93 -10.50 -1.32 -1.44
N GLY A 94 -9.33 -0.85 -1.89
CA GLY A 94 -8.30 -0.31 -1.01
C GLY A 94 -8.62 1.02 -0.33
N ILE A 95 -9.73 1.68 -0.73
CA ILE A 95 -10.19 2.91 -0.08
C ILE A 95 -11.37 2.68 0.87
N ASP A 96 -11.82 1.44 1.06
CA ASP A 96 -12.85 1.12 2.03
C ASP A 96 -12.33 1.32 3.45
N CYS A 97 -13.16 1.94 4.31
CA CYS A 97 -12.77 2.26 5.68
C CYS A 97 -12.31 1.01 6.45
N SER A 98 -12.96 -0.12 6.24
CA SER A 98 -12.67 -1.37 6.93
C SER A 98 -11.31 -1.99 6.56
N LYS A 99 -10.66 -1.50 5.51
CA LYS A 99 -9.32 -1.99 5.12
C LYS A 99 -8.24 -1.52 6.09
N CYS A 100 -8.46 -0.38 6.75
CA CYS A 100 -7.51 0.19 7.71
C CYS A 100 -8.06 0.22 9.14
N HIS A 101 -9.38 0.27 9.30
CA HIS A 101 -10.05 0.42 10.60
C HIS A 101 -10.88 -0.83 10.91
N TYR A 102 -10.21 -1.91 11.27
CA TYR A 102 -10.88 -3.18 11.61
C TYR A 102 -10.63 -3.65 13.05
#